data_43297c21513bd3ed0a1a9e50e1931615
#
_entry.id   43297c21513bd3ed0a1a9e50e1931615
#
_cell.length_a   1.000
_cell.length_b   1.000
_cell.length_c   1.000
_cell.angle_alpha   90.00
_cell.angle_beta   90.00
_cell.angle_gamma   90.00
#
_symmetry.space_group_name_H-M   'P 1'
#
loop_
_entity.id
_entity.type
_entity.pdbx_description
1 polymer ?
#
loop_
_entity_poly.entity_id
_entity_poly.type
_entity_poly.pdbx_seq_one_letter_code
_entity_poly.pdbx_strand_id
1 'polypeptide(L)'
;QLLYLASEQLSGRFRLSDNKKAVQKRILSAAIASNFVNKSLTEDVIDKLSPLDTLSAMCITKAIQKYGQNERTLFSFLTAEGSNSINDFIETDNCTYNLSIAYDYLIYNFFSALSEINSDTAAWTSMRVAIERVGGGELKDEYIEDAIKIVKAIGMLNLFGTASTSLSKSLLMDYARFAMNIENPEAVLK
;
A
#
# COMPACT_ATOMS: atom_id res chain seq x y z
N GLN A 1 -3.41 -4.07 16.69
CA GLN A 1 -2.36 -3.64 17.66
C GLN A 1 -1.21 -2.93 16.94
N LEU A 2 -0.50 -3.56 15.96
CA LEU A 2 0.65 -2.94 15.26
C LEU A 2 0.29 -1.63 14.53
N LEU A 3 -0.92 -1.54 13.97
CA LEU A 3 -1.38 -0.33 13.28
C LEU A 3 -1.53 0.86 14.24
N TYR A 4 -2.03 0.65 15.45
CA TYR A 4 -2.09 1.68 16.49
C TYR A 4 -0.69 2.06 16.97
N LEU A 5 0.21 1.09 17.14
CA LEU A 5 1.60 1.36 17.51
C LEU A 5 2.29 2.20 16.42
N ALA A 6 2.07 1.89 15.14
CA ALA A 6 2.58 2.69 14.02
C ALA A 6 2.02 4.12 14.06
N SER A 7 0.72 4.31 14.32
CA SER A 7 0.10 5.63 14.40
C SER A 7 0.71 6.50 15.50
N GLU A 8 0.96 5.95 16.68
CA GLU A 8 1.61 6.68 17.76
C GLU A 8 3.07 7.06 17.42
N GLN A 9 3.80 6.20 16.74
CA GLN A 9 5.20 6.46 16.35
C GLN A 9 5.33 7.47 15.19
N LEU A 10 4.34 7.56 14.31
CA LEU A 10 4.32 8.50 13.19
C LEU A 10 3.68 9.84 13.56
N SER A 11 2.93 9.88 14.64
CA SER A 11 2.18 11.07 15.05
C SER A 11 3.05 12.32 15.09
N GLY A 12 2.65 13.33 14.31
CA GLY A 12 3.36 14.61 14.24
C GLY A 12 4.67 14.63 13.47
N ARG A 13 5.11 13.53 12.88
CA ARG A 13 6.37 13.47 12.08
C ARG A 13 6.20 14.06 10.68
N PHE A 14 5.03 13.95 10.10
CA PHE A 14 4.73 14.41 8.75
C PHE A 14 3.61 15.45 8.78
N ARG A 15 3.70 16.41 7.84
CA ARG A 15 2.68 17.45 7.74
C ARG A 15 1.40 16.88 7.13
N LEU A 16 0.28 17.11 7.78
CA LEU A 16 -1.03 16.70 7.31
C LEU A 16 -1.82 17.93 6.84
N SER A 17 -1.83 18.17 5.53
CA SER A 17 -2.65 19.21 4.91
C SER A 17 -4.14 18.81 4.86
N ASP A 18 -5.04 19.78 4.68
CA ASP A 18 -6.47 19.48 4.57
C ASP A 18 -6.78 18.58 3.36
N ASN A 19 -6.02 18.71 2.27
CA ASN A 19 -6.16 17.83 1.11
C ASN A 19 -5.78 16.37 1.48
N LYS A 20 -4.68 16.18 2.20
CA LYS A 20 -4.28 14.83 2.68
C LYS A 20 -5.30 14.21 3.61
N LYS A 21 -5.87 14.98 4.52
CA LYS A 21 -6.98 14.50 5.38
C LYS A 21 -8.17 14.03 4.56
N ALA A 22 -8.55 14.80 3.55
CA ALA A 22 -9.66 14.43 2.67
C ALA A 22 -9.37 13.13 1.90
N VAL A 23 -8.15 12.96 1.38
CA VAL A 23 -7.69 11.73 0.73
C VAL A 23 -7.70 10.56 1.70
N GLN A 24 -7.12 10.71 2.89
CA GLN A 24 -7.09 9.67 3.93
C GLN A 24 -8.49 9.22 4.33
N LYS A 25 -9.39 10.15 4.56
CA LYS A 25 -10.81 9.87 4.88
C LYS A 25 -11.50 9.09 3.76
N ARG A 26 -11.26 9.46 2.50
CA ARG A 26 -11.83 8.76 1.36
C ARG A 26 -11.33 7.32 1.26
N ILE A 27 -10.02 7.12 1.41
CA ILE A 27 -9.42 5.77 1.38
C ILE A 27 -9.92 4.94 2.57
N LEU A 28 -10.01 5.50 3.77
CA LEU A 28 -10.55 4.82 4.94
C LEU A 28 -11.99 4.35 4.69
N SER A 29 -12.84 5.24 4.18
CA SER A 29 -14.24 4.92 3.88
C SER A 29 -14.36 3.79 2.87
N ALA A 30 -13.56 3.83 1.80
CA ALA A 30 -13.52 2.78 0.79
C ALA A 30 -12.97 1.45 1.34
N ALA A 31 -11.94 1.49 2.19
CA ALA A 31 -11.36 0.31 2.83
C ALA A 31 -12.35 -0.37 3.80
N ILE A 32 -13.13 0.41 4.55
CA ILE A 32 -14.20 -0.10 5.42
C ILE A 32 -15.33 -0.72 4.58
N ALA A 33 -15.79 -0.02 3.55
CA ALA A 33 -16.87 -0.50 2.68
C ALA A 33 -16.51 -1.81 1.97
N SER A 34 -15.23 -2.02 1.68
CA SER A 34 -14.67 -3.21 1.01
C SER A 34 -14.17 -4.28 2.01
N ASN A 35 -14.41 -4.11 3.30
CA ASN A 35 -14.00 -5.00 4.40
C ASN A 35 -12.47 -5.25 4.50
N PHE A 36 -11.63 -4.36 4.01
CA PHE A 36 -10.18 -4.46 4.20
C PHE A 36 -9.77 -4.10 5.63
N VAL A 37 -10.47 -3.15 6.25
CA VAL A 37 -10.24 -2.74 7.64
C VAL A 37 -11.54 -2.72 8.44
N ASN A 38 -11.41 -2.80 9.76
CA ASN A 38 -12.56 -2.79 10.66
C ASN A 38 -13.14 -1.38 10.81
N LYS A 39 -14.46 -1.29 11.00
CA LYS A 39 -15.18 -0.02 11.26
C LYS A 39 -14.75 0.71 12.54
N SER A 40 -14.04 0.02 13.44
CA SER A 40 -13.49 0.63 14.64
C SER A 40 -12.26 1.51 14.37
N LEU A 41 -11.68 1.44 13.18
CA LEU A 41 -10.56 2.30 12.79
C LEU A 41 -11.08 3.72 12.54
N THR A 42 -10.58 4.68 13.29
CA THR A 42 -11.05 6.08 13.27
C THR A 42 -10.18 6.99 12.40
N GLU A 43 -10.74 8.11 11.97
CA GLU A 43 -10.00 9.14 11.21
C GLU A 43 -8.78 9.64 11.99
N ASP A 44 -8.89 9.83 13.32
CA ASP A 44 -7.76 10.26 14.16
C ASP A 44 -6.56 9.30 14.09
N VAL A 45 -6.80 8.01 14.09
CA VAL A 45 -5.73 7.00 13.94
C VAL A 45 -5.09 7.08 12.56
N ILE A 46 -5.90 7.26 11.51
CA ILE A 46 -5.42 7.33 10.14
C ILE A 46 -4.62 8.61 9.90
N ASP A 47 -5.07 9.74 10.44
CA ASP A 47 -4.35 11.00 10.35
C ASP A 47 -2.95 10.90 10.96
N LYS A 48 -2.82 10.19 12.09
CA LYS A 48 -1.53 9.92 12.74
C LYS A 48 -0.63 8.96 11.95
N LEU A 49 -1.20 8.15 11.05
CA LEU A 49 -0.43 7.23 10.19
C LEU A 49 0.25 7.94 9.01
N SER A 50 -0.10 9.20 8.71
CA SER A 50 0.53 9.93 7.60
C SER A 50 2.06 9.77 7.63
N PRO A 51 2.71 9.51 6.48
CA PRO A 51 2.21 9.55 5.09
C PRO A 51 1.57 8.23 4.59
N LEU A 52 1.51 7.17 5.41
CA LEU A 52 0.85 5.91 5.06
C LEU A 52 -0.65 6.14 4.88
N ASP A 53 -1.22 5.62 3.80
CA ASP A 53 -2.68 5.48 3.73
C ASP A 53 -3.18 4.22 4.45
N THR A 54 -4.50 4.14 4.63
CA THR A 54 -5.14 3.03 5.35
C THR A 54 -4.79 1.65 4.78
N LEU A 55 -4.77 1.51 3.43
CA LEU A 55 -4.54 0.22 2.79
C LEU A 55 -3.07 -0.17 2.82
N SER A 56 -2.17 0.77 2.61
CA SER A 56 -0.73 0.51 2.73
C SER A 56 -0.33 0.18 4.18
N ALA A 57 -0.87 0.90 5.16
CA ALA A 57 -0.65 0.61 6.58
C ALA A 57 -1.16 -0.78 6.97
N MET A 58 -2.35 -1.16 6.49
CA MET A 58 -2.90 -2.50 6.70
C MET A 58 -2.00 -3.58 6.10
N CYS A 59 -1.57 -3.43 4.84
CA CYS A 59 -0.70 -4.41 4.17
C CYS A 59 0.67 -4.52 4.84
N ILE A 60 1.33 -3.40 5.16
CA ILE A 60 2.63 -3.38 5.86
C ILE A 60 2.52 -4.08 7.21
N THR A 61 1.52 -3.74 8.03
CA THR A 61 1.38 -4.36 9.35
C THR A 61 1.09 -5.86 9.27
N LYS A 62 0.30 -6.31 8.30
CA LYS A 62 0.06 -7.75 8.06
C LYS A 62 1.32 -8.46 7.54
N ALA A 63 2.08 -7.83 6.64
CA ALA A 63 3.34 -8.38 6.16
C ALA A 63 4.37 -8.53 7.28
N ILE A 64 4.48 -7.53 8.14
CA ILE A 64 5.36 -7.57 9.32
C ILE A 64 4.96 -8.70 10.28
N GLN A 65 3.67 -8.91 10.50
CA GLN A 65 3.18 -10.02 11.31
C GLN A 65 3.50 -11.39 10.69
N LYS A 66 3.46 -11.47 9.38
CA LYS A 66 3.61 -12.74 8.66
C LYS A 66 5.07 -13.11 8.38
N TYR A 67 5.89 -12.12 8.01
CA TYR A 67 7.27 -12.33 7.54
C TYR A 67 8.34 -11.75 8.46
N GLY A 68 7.96 -10.90 9.40
CA GLY A 68 8.86 -10.19 10.28
C GLY A 68 8.85 -10.67 11.72
N GLN A 69 9.48 -9.87 12.56
CA GLN A 69 9.55 -10.05 14.02
C GLN A 69 8.62 -9.04 14.73
N ASN A 70 7.40 -8.87 14.22
CA ASN A 70 6.37 -7.99 14.79
C ASN A 70 6.90 -6.56 15.10
N GLU A 71 6.93 -6.18 16.37
CA GLU A 71 7.27 -4.80 16.79
C GLU A 71 8.67 -4.38 16.35
N ARG A 72 9.68 -5.26 16.47
CA ARG A 72 11.05 -4.95 16.05
C ARG A 72 11.12 -4.60 14.56
N THR A 73 10.45 -5.37 13.73
CA THR A 73 10.39 -5.11 12.28
C THR A 73 9.59 -3.85 11.97
N LEU A 74 8.52 -3.58 12.71
CA LEU A 74 7.77 -2.34 12.59
C LEU A 74 8.64 -1.12 12.91
N PHE A 75 9.38 -1.15 14.02
CA PHE A 75 10.31 -0.07 14.36
C PHE A 75 11.38 0.11 13.28
N SER A 76 11.94 -0.99 12.75
CA SER A 76 12.89 -0.90 11.64
C SER A 76 12.27 -0.22 10.42
N PHE A 77 11.05 -0.56 10.03
CA PHE A 77 10.33 0.11 8.94
C PHE A 77 10.15 1.61 9.19
N LEU A 78 9.77 1.99 10.41
CA LEU A 78 9.47 3.38 10.78
C LEU A 78 10.73 4.25 10.94
N THR A 79 11.89 3.65 11.14
CA THR A 79 13.17 4.36 11.42
C THR A 79 14.24 4.14 10.37
N ALA A 80 14.07 3.15 9.48
CA ALA A 80 15.06 2.82 8.47
C ALA A 80 15.31 3.98 7.51
N GLU A 81 16.57 4.11 7.12
CA GLU A 81 17.02 4.90 5.98
C GLU A 81 17.28 3.92 4.83
N GLY A 82 16.86 4.25 3.62
CA GLY A 82 17.10 3.40 2.45
C GLY A 82 15.92 3.35 1.48
N SER A 83 16.16 2.75 0.34
CA SER A 83 15.20 2.73 -0.78
C SER A 83 13.80 2.26 -0.36
N ASN A 84 12.81 3.07 -0.69
CA ASN A 84 11.39 2.85 -0.39
C ASN A 84 11.04 2.84 1.11
N SER A 85 11.92 3.30 2.01
CA SER A 85 11.59 3.48 3.42
C SER A 85 10.61 4.64 3.61
N ILE A 86 9.97 4.68 4.78
CA ILE A 86 9.06 5.78 5.09
C ILE A 86 9.79 7.13 5.21
N ASN A 87 11.07 7.11 5.60
CA ASN A 87 11.89 8.30 5.74
C ASN A 87 12.40 8.85 4.40
N ASP A 88 12.55 7.98 3.40
CA ASP A 88 12.91 8.38 2.03
C ASP A 88 11.71 8.88 1.21
N PHE A 89 10.50 8.72 1.73
CA PHE A 89 9.31 9.12 1.03
C PHE A 89 9.24 10.65 0.90
N ILE A 90 9.32 11.13 -0.35
CA ILE A 90 9.15 12.55 -0.66
C ILE A 90 7.66 12.88 -0.56
N GLU A 91 7.31 13.59 0.48
CA GLU A 91 5.93 13.95 0.78
C GLU A 91 5.42 15.01 -0.21
N THR A 92 4.35 14.68 -0.93
CA THR A 92 3.61 15.62 -1.79
C THR A 92 2.15 15.68 -1.34
N ASP A 93 1.43 16.77 -1.66
CA ASP A 93 0.02 16.90 -1.29
C ASP A 93 -0.90 15.91 -2.04
N ASN A 94 -0.42 15.32 -3.13
CA ASN A 94 -1.24 14.51 -4.05
C ASN A 94 -0.89 13.03 -4.03
N CYS A 95 0.01 12.58 -3.16
CA CYS A 95 0.44 11.19 -3.10
C CYS A 95 0.64 10.76 -1.64
N THR A 96 0.19 9.55 -1.31
CA THR A 96 0.47 8.91 -0.03
C THR A 96 1.62 7.92 -0.18
N TYR A 97 2.18 7.45 0.95
CA TYR A 97 2.98 6.23 0.94
C TYR A 97 2.03 5.06 0.66
N ASN A 98 1.83 4.77 -0.61
CA ASN A 98 0.79 3.90 -1.13
C ASN A 98 1.24 2.45 -1.29
N LEU A 99 0.31 1.59 -1.72
CA LEU A 99 0.55 0.14 -1.91
C LEU A 99 1.67 -0.19 -2.89
N SER A 100 1.92 0.64 -3.91
CA SER A 100 3.02 0.41 -4.85
C SER A 100 4.37 0.56 -4.15
N ILE A 101 4.54 1.62 -3.36
CA ILE A 101 5.75 1.88 -2.57
C ILE A 101 5.91 0.80 -1.48
N ALA A 102 4.81 0.44 -0.83
CA ALA A 102 4.78 -0.64 0.16
C ALA A 102 5.24 -2.00 -0.43
N TYR A 103 4.81 -2.32 -1.66
CA TYR A 103 5.27 -3.51 -2.39
C TYR A 103 6.79 -3.48 -2.60
N ASP A 104 7.32 -2.35 -3.11
CA ASP A 104 8.76 -2.22 -3.38
C ASP A 104 9.59 -2.32 -2.09
N TYR A 105 9.11 -1.72 -0.99
CA TYR A 105 9.73 -1.88 0.32
C TYR A 105 9.76 -3.34 0.77
N LEU A 106 8.65 -4.07 0.66
CA LEU A 106 8.56 -5.47 1.08
C LEU A 106 9.47 -6.38 0.24
N ILE A 107 9.46 -6.22 -1.08
CA ILE A 107 10.37 -6.99 -1.96
C ILE A 107 11.82 -6.74 -1.60
N TYR A 108 12.21 -5.50 -1.36
CA TYR A 108 13.60 -5.17 -1.04
C TYR A 108 14.05 -5.72 0.32
N ASN A 109 13.21 -5.57 1.35
CA ASN A 109 13.62 -5.87 2.73
C ASN A 109 13.30 -7.31 3.18
N PHE A 110 12.35 -7.98 2.52
CA PHE A 110 11.90 -9.34 2.89
C PHE A 110 12.18 -10.37 1.81
N PHE A 111 13.00 -10.06 0.80
CA PHE A 111 13.24 -10.93 -0.35
C PHE A 111 13.57 -12.36 0.06
N SER A 112 14.44 -12.58 1.04
CA SER A 112 14.80 -13.92 1.53
C SER A 112 13.58 -14.68 2.06
N ALA A 113 12.78 -14.03 2.93
CA ALA A 113 11.57 -14.64 3.49
C ALA A 113 10.49 -14.90 2.44
N LEU A 114 10.40 -14.04 1.41
CA LEU A 114 9.43 -14.16 0.32
C LEU A 114 9.86 -15.18 -0.75
N SER A 115 11.16 -15.47 -0.86
CA SER A 115 11.71 -16.45 -1.79
C SER A 115 11.79 -17.86 -1.20
N GLU A 116 11.72 -18.01 0.13
CA GLU A 116 11.60 -19.30 0.77
C GLU A 116 10.26 -19.96 0.43
N ILE A 117 10.21 -21.30 0.44
CA ILE A 117 8.98 -22.05 0.16
C ILE A 117 8.00 -21.83 1.32
N ASN A 118 7.05 -20.91 1.12
CA ASN A 118 5.95 -20.62 2.04
C ASN A 118 4.62 -20.56 1.26
N SER A 119 3.51 -20.44 1.97
CA SER A 119 2.16 -20.43 1.37
C SER A 119 1.94 -19.29 0.35
N ASP A 120 2.75 -18.23 0.40
CA ASP A 120 2.57 -17.03 -0.42
C ASP A 120 3.54 -16.92 -1.60
N THR A 121 4.51 -17.84 -1.71
CA THR A 121 5.53 -17.80 -2.78
C THR A 121 4.88 -17.74 -4.16
N ALA A 122 3.81 -18.50 -4.38
CA ALA A 122 3.07 -18.48 -5.64
C ALA A 122 2.42 -17.11 -5.92
N ALA A 123 1.87 -16.45 -4.90
CA ALA A 123 1.26 -15.12 -5.05
C ALA A 123 2.31 -14.05 -5.37
N TRP A 124 3.44 -14.04 -4.67
CA TRP A 124 4.54 -13.13 -4.95
C TRP A 124 5.14 -13.34 -6.34
N THR A 125 5.29 -14.61 -6.76
CA THR A 125 5.75 -14.94 -8.12
C THR A 125 4.75 -14.46 -9.18
N SER A 126 3.45 -14.67 -8.94
CA SER A 126 2.40 -14.23 -9.86
C SER A 126 2.36 -12.70 -10.02
N MET A 127 2.56 -11.95 -8.93
CA MET A 127 2.66 -10.48 -9.00
C MET A 127 3.86 -10.06 -9.84
N ARG A 128 5.02 -10.67 -9.65
CA ARG A 128 6.24 -10.38 -10.41
C ARG A 128 6.06 -10.65 -11.90
N VAL A 129 5.50 -11.81 -12.25
CA VAL A 129 5.19 -12.15 -13.65
C VAL A 129 4.18 -11.17 -14.26
N ALA A 130 3.17 -10.74 -13.50
CA ALA A 130 2.20 -9.77 -13.97
C ALA A 130 2.85 -8.40 -14.26
N ILE A 131 3.75 -7.94 -13.38
CA ILE A 131 4.51 -6.69 -13.57
C ILE A 131 5.40 -6.77 -14.83
N GLU A 132 6.11 -7.88 -15.03
CA GLU A 132 6.95 -8.11 -16.21
C GLU A 132 6.12 -8.10 -17.51
N ARG A 133 4.92 -8.67 -17.49
CA ARG A 133 4.02 -8.70 -18.65
C ARG A 133 3.46 -7.33 -19.02
N VAL A 134 3.27 -6.42 -18.07
CA VAL A 134 2.82 -5.06 -18.36
C VAL A 134 3.80 -4.36 -19.30
N GLY A 135 5.11 -4.48 -19.05
CA GLY A 135 6.15 -3.87 -19.89
C GLY A 135 6.31 -4.50 -21.27
N GLY A 136 5.84 -5.74 -21.46
CA GLY A 136 5.88 -6.45 -22.77
C GLY A 136 4.54 -6.49 -23.52
N GLY A 137 3.50 -5.79 -23.03
CA GLY A 137 2.16 -5.81 -23.58
C GLY A 137 1.90 -4.74 -24.66
N GLU A 138 0.64 -4.65 -25.08
CA GLU A 138 0.16 -3.66 -26.08
C GLU A 138 -0.18 -2.29 -25.44
N LEU A 139 0.17 -2.07 -24.17
CA LEU A 139 -0.10 -0.81 -23.50
C LEU A 139 0.81 0.28 -24.09
N LYS A 140 0.29 1.50 -24.20
CA LYS A 140 1.13 2.64 -24.59
C LYS A 140 2.17 2.92 -23.51
N ASP A 141 3.38 3.29 -23.91
CA ASP A 141 4.51 3.55 -23.01
C ASP A 141 4.17 4.53 -21.88
N GLU A 142 3.35 5.55 -22.18
CA GLU A 142 2.89 6.55 -21.19
C GLU A 142 2.07 5.97 -20.03
N TYR A 143 1.48 4.77 -20.18
CA TYR A 143 0.66 4.11 -19.16
C TYR A 143 1.35 2.96 -18.43
N ILE A 144 2.52 2.54 -18.89
CA ILE A 144 3.22 1.35 -18.36
C ILE A 144 3.53 1.54 -16.86
N GLU A 145 4.08 2.69 -16.48
CA GLU A 145 4.42 2.95 -15.08
C GLU A 145 3.19 2.93 -14.16
N ASP A 146 2.11 3.56 -14.59
CA ASP A 146 0.86 3.59 -13.84
C ASP A 146 0.21 2.21 -13.76
N ALA A 147 0.27 1.43 -14.84
CA ALA A 147 -0.20 0.04 -14.84
C ALA A 147 0.59 -0.83 -13.86
N ILE A 148 1.91 -0.68 -13.80
CA ILE A 148 2.76 -1.39 -12.83
C ILE A 148 2.35 -1.02 -11.39
N LYS A 149 2.11 0.25 -11.08
CA LYS A 149 1.63 0.69 -9.76
C LYS A 149 0.30 0.03 -9.40
N ILE A 150 -0.63 -0.03 -10.35
CA ILE A 150 -1.95 -0.65 -10.15
C ILE A 150 -1.82 -2.17 -9.95
N VAL A 151 -1.00 -2.85 -10.74
CA VAL A 151 -0.76 -4.30 -10.60
C VAL A 151 -0.18 -4.63 -9.23
N LYS A 152 0.79 -3.85 -8.73
CA LYS A 152 1.33 -3.98 -7.38
C LYS A 152 0.22 -3.83 -6.33
N ALA A 153 -0.66 -2.83 -6.46
CA ALA A 153 -1.77 -2.63 -5.53
C ALA A 153 -2.76 -3.78 -5.53
N ILE A 154 -3.16 -4.26 -6.71
CA ILE A 154 -4.05 -5.43 -6.84
C ILE A 154 -3.45 -6.65 -6.16
N GLY A 155 -2.17 -6.93 -6.42
CA GLY A 155 -1.47 -8.05 -5.82
C GLY A 155 -1.41 -7.96 -4.29
N MET A 156 -1.06 -6.79 -3.75
CA MET A 156 -1.03 -6.54 -2.31
C MET A 156 -2.40 -6.72 -1.65
N LEU A 157 -3.44 -6.17 -2.25
CA LEU A 157 -4.80 -6.29 -1.73
C LEU A 157 -5.33 -7.73 -1.78
N ASN A 158 -5.01 -8.47 -2.83
CA ASN A 158 -5.38 -9.89 -2.92
C ASN A 158 -4.61 -10.74 -1.88
N LEU A 159 -3.32 -10.49 -1.69
CA LEU A 159 -2.48 -11.26 -0.78
C LEU A 159 -2.85 -11.02 0.70
N PHE A 160 -3.11 -9.76 1.07
CA PHE A 160 -3.40 -9.37 2.44
C PHE A 160 -4.89 -9.19 2.73
N GLY A 161 -5.75 -9.38 1.74
CA GLY A 161 -7.19 -9.47 1.92
C GLY A 161 -7.61 -10.73 2.68
N THR A 162 -8.89 -10.84 2.96
CA THR A 162 -9.54 -12.00 3.56
C THR A 162 -10.68 -12.48 2.68
N ALA A 163 -11.27 -13.62 2.98
CA ALA A 163 -12.43 -14.11 2.21
C ALA A 163 -13.63 -13.13 2.20
N SER A 164 -13.69 -12.20 3.16
CA SER A 164 -14.75 -11.20 3.25
C SER A 164 -14.42 -9.89 2.53
N THR A 165 -13.19 -9.71 2.03
CA THR A 165 -12.81 -8.48 1.30
C THR A 165 -13.35 -8.49 -0.12
N SER A 166 -13.69 -7.30 -0.62
CA SER A 166 -14.17 -7.11 -1.98
C SER A 166 -13.32 -6.11 -2.73
N LEU A 167 -12.51 -6.60 -3.66
CA LEU A 167 -11.70 -5.75 -4.54
C LEU A 167 -12.54 -5.36 -5.77
N SER A 168 -13.14 -4.18 -5.74
CA SER A 168 -13.94 -3.65 -6.84
C SER A 168 -13.11 -2.74 -7.76
N LYS A 169 -13.52 -2.64 -9.03
CA LYS A 169 -12.94 -1.68 -9.98
C LYS A 169 -13.05 -0.24 -9.46
N SER A 170 -14.17 0.13 -8.82
CA SER A 170 -14.37 1.46 -8.24
C SER A 170 -13.35 1.77 -7.15
N LEU A 171 -13.09 0.81 -6.23
CA LEU A 171 -12.06 0.97 -5.20
C LEU A 171 -10.68 1.20 -5.83
N LEU A 172 -10.31 0.40 -6.83
CA LEU A 172 -9.02 0.53 -7.52
C LEU A 172 -8.88 1.86 -8.24
N MET A 173 -9.93 2.34 -8.92
CA MET A 173 -9.92 3.62 -9.61
C MET A 173 -9.76 4.79 -8.63
N ASP A 174 -10.51 4.79 -7.52
CA ASP A 174 -10.41 5.80 -6.49
C ASP A 174 -9.01 5.78 -5.83
N TYR A 175 -8.50 4.59 -5.52
CA TYR A 175 -7.18 4.43 -4.93
C TYR A 175 -6.07 4.91 -5.87
N ALA A 176 -6.12 4.52 -7.15
CA ALA A 176 -5.16 4.96 -8.16
C ALA A 176 -5.14 6.49 -8.29
N ARG A 177 -6.31 7.13 -8.32
CA ARG A 177 -6.44 8.58 -8.46
C ARG A 177 -5.96 9.32 -7.21
N PHE A 178 -6.39 8.92 -6.03
CA PHE A 178 -6.21 9.70 -4.81
C PHE A 178 -4.98 9.33 -3.99
N ALA A 179 -4.56 8.04 -3.99
CA ALA A 179 -3.39 7.60 -3.25
C ALA A 179 -2.12 7.55 -4.10
N MET A 180 -2.25 7.21 -5.39
CA MET A 180 -1.11 7.03 -6.30
C MET A 180 -0.90 8.23 -7.23
N ASN A 181 -1.79 9.21 -7.22
CA ASN A 181 -1.77 10.39 -8.11
C ASN A 181 -1.76 10.01 -9.61
N ILE A 182 -2.54 8.99 -9.99
CA ILE A 182 -2.71 8.59 -11.40
C ILE A 182 -3.84 9.43 -11.99
N GLU A 183 -3.54 10.23 -13.00
CA GLU A 183 -4.50 11.17 -13.60
C GLU A 183 -5.62 10.46 -14.35
N ASN A 184 -5.30 9.39 -15.08
CA ASN A 184 -6.25 8.68 -15.94
C ASN A 184 -6.28 7.17 -15.67
N PRO A 185 -6.76 6.72 -14.50
CA PRO A 185 -6.82 5.31 -14.17
C PRO A 185 -7.78 4.52 -15.08
N GLU A 186 -8.75 5.18 -15.70
CA GLU A 186 -9.67 4.58 -16.66
C GLU A 186 -8.95 4.05 -17.91
N ALA A 187 -7.91 4.74 -18.36
CA ALA A 187 -7.12 4.32 -19.51
C ALA A 187 -6.29 3.06 -19.23
N VAL A 188 -5.91 2.89 -17.97
CA VAL A 188 -5.05 1.79 -17.51
C VAL A 188 -5.88 0.56 -17.13
N LEU A 189 -7.09 0.74 -16.56
CA LEU A 189 -7.96 -0.34 -16.05
C LEU A 189 -8.99 -0.85 -17.09
N LYS A 190 -8.80 -0.57 -18.35
CA LYS A 190 -9.62 -1.13 -19.45
C LYS A 190 -9.27 -2.59 -19.66
#